data_65ce60557628c7322b3251f8358e3879
#
_entry.id   65ce60557628c7322b3251f8358e3879
#
_cell.length_a   1.000
_cell.length_b   1.000
_cell.length_c   1.000
_cell.angle_alpha   90.00
_cell.angle_beta   90.00
_cell.angle_gamma   90.00
#
_symmetry.space_group_name_H-M   'P 1'
#
loop_
_entity.id
_entity.type
_entity.pdbx_description
1 polymer ?
#
loop_
_entity_poly.entity_id
_entity_poly.type
_entity_poly.pdbx_seq_one_letter_code
_entity_poly.pdbx_strand_id
1 'polypeptide(L)'
;MNLRMKTENENMERTRSCGGRRFEKIPLVEMKDTLDDGGRVTLLVRHAKRPPLDPGDITFGASLSLTEGGWRWARYFGLMLANNLLPKSVAFYASETFRTLQTACAMAMGLDLVATGQVIERKVRLAPFLGSDSPFFGSAEKRMELAAEGNYHERLNDYFRTGKQCGFKPFARAAKRMERCLDGLHEKGWPLVVAVTHDINVAAVLAAHGVVESFTDETWPDYLEAAAIIKKADGESRCIYFRWNQDMGAISL
;
A
#
# COMPACT_ATOMS: atom_id res chain seq x y z
N MET A 1 -31.59 -38.07 23.68
CA MET A 1 -30.79 -36.99 24.25
C MET A 1 -29.84 -36.51 23.16
N ASN A 2 -30.35 -35.58 22.30
CA ASN A 2 -29.63 -35.08 21.12
C ASN A 2 -28.94 -33.76 21.46
N LEU A 3 -27.65 -33.78 21.68
CA LEU A 3 -26.83 -32.57 21.70
C LEU A 3 -26.51 -32.17 20.25
N ARG A 4 -27.20 -31.14 19.76
CA ARG A 4 -26.83 -30.42 18.54
C ARG A 4 -25.48 -29.72 18.79
N MET A 5 -24.44 -30.16 18.11
CA MET A 5 -23.26 -29.33 17.87
C MET A 5 -23.71 -28.10 17.05
N LYS A 6 -23.81 -26.96 17.71
CA LYS A 6 -23.87 -25.67 17.02
C LYS A 6 -22.48 -25.41 16.47
N THR A 7 -22.38 -25.30 15.17
CA THR A 7 -21.19 -24.99 14.43
C THR A 7 -20.69 -23.59 14.79
N GLU A 8 -19.41 -23.50 15.11
CA GLU A 8 -18.66 -22.27 15.49
C GLU A 8 -18.50 -21.23 14.36
N ASN A 9 -19.39 -21.25 13.38
CA ASN A 9 -19.32 -20.34 12.21
C ASN A 9 -20.04 -19.01 12.39
N GLU A 10 -20.70 -18.77 13.52
CA GLU A 10 -21.47 -17.52 13.75
C GLU A 10 -20.70 -16.40 14.48
N ASN A 11 -19.44 -16.62 14.87
CA ASN A 11 -18.67 -15.65 15.67
C ASN A 11 -17.64 -14.82 14.90
N MET A 12 -17.64 -14.85 13.57
CA MET A 12 -16.70 -14.06 12.75
C MET A 12 -17.32 -12.79 12.14
N GLU A 13 -18.48 -12.37 12.62
CA GLU A 13 -19.16 -11.15 12.16
C GLU A 13 -19.13 -9.99 13.18
N ARG A 14 -18.00 -9.66 13.73
CA ARG A 14 -17.83 -8.35 14.35
C ARG A 14 -17.11 -7.41 13.39
N THR A 15 -17.88 -6.81 12.49
CA THR A 15 -17.46 -5.60 11.79
C THR A 15 -17.29 -4.48 12.81
N ARG A 16 -16.06 -4.03 13.05
CA ARG A 16 -15.83 -2.75 13.72
C ARG A 16 -16.24 -1.65 12.74
N SER A 17 -17.35 -0.99 13.04
CA SER A 17 -17.78 0.22 12.37
C SER A 17 -16.98 1.38 12.96
N CYS A 18 -15.94 1.83 12.28
CA CYS A 18 -15.40 3.17 12.49
C CYS A 18 -16.05 4.08 11.45
N GLY A 19 -16.94 4.98 11.91
CA GLY A 19 -17.48 6.05 11.07
C GLY A 19 -18.25 5.60 9.82
N GLY A 20 -19.17 4.61 9.93
CA GLY A 20 -20.11 4.28 8.87
C GLY A 20 -19.59 3.56 7.62
N ARG A 21 -18.32 3.16 7.57
CA ARG A 21 -17.74 2.44 6.43
C ARG A 21 -17.54 0.96 6.74
N ARG A 22 -18.11 0.11 5.88
CA ARG A 22 -17.81 -1.33 5.85
C ARG A 22 -16.39 -1.49 5.28
N PHE A 23 -15.41 -1.86 6.11
CA PHE A 23 -14.19 -2.47 5.62
C PHE A 23 -14.58 -3.85 5.06
N GLU A 24 -14.50 -4.00 3.73
CA GLU A 24 -14.81 -5.29 3.12
C GLU A 24 -13.83 -6.34 3.61
N LYS A 25 -14.35 -7.44 4.10
CA LYS A 25 -13.63 -8.49 4.82
C LYS A 25 -12.54 -9.19 4.03
N ILE A 26 -12.48 -9.11 2.68
CA ILE A 26 -11.53 -9.93 1.90
C ILE A 26 -11.06 -9.26 0.61
N PRO A 27 -10.16 -8.24 0.68
CA PRO A 27 -9.52 -7.72 -0.52
C PRO A 27 -8.73 -8.80 -1.29
N LEU A 28 -8.19 -9.79 -0.58
CA LEU A 28 -7.36 -10.85 -1.16
C LEU A 28 -8.14 -11.79 -2.09
N VAL A 29 -9.39 -12.12 -1.76
CA VAL A 29 -10.23 -12.97 -2.63
C VAL A 29 -10.52 -12.25 -3.94
N GLU A 30 -10.96 -10.99 -3.88
CA GLU A 30 -11.25 -10.21 -5.09
C GLU A 30 -9.99 -10.01 -5.94
N MET A 31 -8.83 -9.77 -5.31
CA MET A 31 -7.56 -9.69 -6.04
C MET A 31 -7.23 -11.01 -6.73
N LYS A 32 -7.40 -12.14 -6.03
CA LYS A 32 -7.13 -13.47 -6.57
C LYS A 32 -8.04 -13.76 -7.76
N ASP A 33 -9.35 -13.59 -7.61
CA ASP A 33 -10.33 -13.82 -8.67
C ASP A 33 -10.01 -12.95 -9.89
N THR A 34 -9.67 -11.68 -9.69
CA THR A 34 -9.25 -10.79 -10.78
C THR A 34 -8.00 -11.30 -11.51
N LEU A 35 -6.99 -11.79 -10.77
CA LEU A 35 -5.77 -12.34 -11.37
C LEU A 35 -6.03 -13.65 -12.13
N ASP A 36 -6.91 -14.49 -11.60
CA ASP A 36 -7.30 -15.76 -12.23
C ASP A 36 -8.09 -15.52 -13.53
N ASP A 37 -8.93 -14.48 -13.56
CA ASP A 37 -9.74 -14.07 -14.71
C ASP A 37 -8.94 -13.24 -15.76
N GLY A 38 -7.63 -13.08 -15.57
CA GLY A 38 -6.76 -12.38 -16.53
C GLY A 38 -6.75 -10.86 -16.35
N GLY A 39 -7.31 -10.34 -15.28
CA GLY A 39 -7.18 -8.94 -14.88
C GLY A 39 -5.80 -8.65 -14.26
N ARG A 40 -5.66 -7.47 -13.67
CA ARG A 40 -4.40 -7.02 -13.08
C ARG A 40 -4.61 -6.30 -11.75
N VAL A 41 -3.63 -6.41 -10.86
CA VAL A 41 -3.64 -5.81 -9.53
C VAL A 41 -2.36 -5.01 -9.30
N THR A 42 -2.50 -3.76 -8.86
CA THR A 42 -1.41 -2.94 -8.34
C THR A 42 -1.57 -2.76 -6.84
N LEU A 43 -0.60 -3.20 -6.06
CA LEU A 43 -0.50 -2.90 -4.64
C LEU A 43 0.46 -1.72 -4.45
N LEU A 44 -0.08 -0.53 -4.18
CA LEU A 44 0.72 0.64 -3.79
C LEU A 44 0.90 0.61 -2.26
N VAL A 45 2.05 0.13 -1.78
CA VAL A 45 2.29 -0.24 -0.38
C VAL A 45 3.17 0.78 0.32
N ARG A 46 2.79 1.24 1.52
CA ARG A 46 3.70 1.97 2.40
C ARG A 46 4.84 1.06 2.83
N HIS A 47 6.07 1.58 2.83
CA HIS A 47 7.24 0.84 3.33
C HIS A 47 7.04 0.29 4.75
N ALA A 48 7.76 -0.75 5.12
CA ALA A 48 7.73 -1.38 6.44
C ALA A 48 8.39 -0.49 7.52
N LYS A 49 8.25 -0.91 8.79
CA LYS A 49 8.69 -0.13 9.95
C LYS A 49 10.18 0.21 9.90
N ARG A 50 10.48 1.49 10.07
CA ARG A 50 11.80 2.07 10.24
C ARG A 50 11.97 2.66 11.65
N PRO A 51 13.19 3.00 12.11
CA PRO A 51 13.37 3.83 13.30
C PRO A 51 12.60 5.16 13.18
N PRO A 52 12.27 5.80 14.31
CA PRO A 52 11.72 7.15 14.30
C PRO A 52 12.62 8.11 13.51
N LEU A 53 12.02 9.19 13.00
CA LEU A 53 12.80 10.29 12.42
C LEU A 53 13.42 11.11 13.55
N ASP A 54 14.65 11.54 13.37
CA ASP A 54 15.22 12.55 14.24
C ASP A 54 14.50 13.89 14.00
N PRO A 55 14.16 14.62 15.06
CA PRO A 55 13.61 15.97 14.94
C PRO A 55 14.55 16.85 14.11
N GLY A 56 14.04 17.43 13.03
CA GLY A 56 14.84 18.29 12.13
C GLY A 56 15.56 17.56 11.00
N ASP A 57 15.39 16.25 10.81
CA ASP A 57 15.91 15.56 9.64
C ASP A 57 15.21 16.02 8.36
N ILE A 58 15.88 16.93 7.62
CA ILE A 58 15.39 17.51 6.38
C ILE A 58 15.31 16.51 5.23
N THR A 59 15.93 15.33 5.38
CA THR A 59 15.89 14.27 4.36
C THR A 59 14.71 13.35 4.51
N PHE A 60 13.85 13.58 5.52
CA PHE A 60 12.74 12.69 5.87
C PHE A 60 13.18 11.23 6.06
N GLY A 61 14.39 11.02 6.59
CA GLY A 61 14.96 9.70 6.81
C GLY A 61 15.27 8.95 5.52
N ALA A 62 15.67 9.62 4.45
CA ALA A 62 15.95 8.97 3.15
C ALA A 62 16.96 7.82 3.27
N SER A 63 17.95 7.94 4.16
CA SER A 63 19.00 6.94 4.43
C SER A 63 18.60 5.90 5.49
N LEU A 64 17.46 6.07 6.19
CA LEU A 64 17.08 5.15 7.24
C LEU A 64 16.70 3.77 6.68
N SER A 65 17.31 2.75 7.26
CA SER A 65 17.00 1.34 7.03
C SER A 65 15.70 0.93 7.75
N LEU A 66 15.18 -0.23 7.38
CA LEU A 66 14.14 -0.88 8.17
C LEU A 66 14.68 -1.31 9.53
N THR A 67 13.80 -1.38 10.53
CA THR A 67 14.08 -2.14 11.74
C THR A 67 14.10 -3.63 11.41
N GLU A 68 14.71 -4.45 12.28
CA GLU A 68 14.67 -5.91 12.14
C GLU A 68 13.21 -6.43 12.06
N GLY A 69 12.33 -5.94 12.94
CA GLY A 69 10.90 -6.24 12.88
C GLY A 69 10.24 -5.81 11.58
N GLY A 70 10.60 -4.61 11.07
CA GLY A 70 10.10 -4.14 9.77
C GLY A 70 10.51 -5.07 8.62
N TRP A 71 11.75 -5.55 8.63
CA TRP A 71 12.23 -6.52 7.63
C TRP A 71 11.48 -7.85 7.72
N ARG A 72 11.29 -8.41 8.92
CA ARG A 72 10.54 -9.65 9.14
C ARG A 72 9.09 -9.52 8.67
N TRP A 73 8.42 -8.43 9.01
CA TRP A 73 7.04 -8.18 8.60
C TRP A 73 6.88 -8.01 7.08
N ALA A 74 7.81 -7.32 6.44
CA ALA A 74 7.80 -7.19 4.98
C ALA A 74 7.96 -8.55 4.29
N ARG A 75 8.86 -9.40 4.80
CA ARG A 75 9.04 -10.77 4.30
C ARG A 75 7.78 -11.62 4.50
N TYR A 76 7.15 -11.52 5.68
CA TYR A 76 5.90 -12.21 5.96
C TYR A 76 4.75 -11.73 5.06
N PHE A 77 4.69 -10.43 4.76
CA PHE A 77 3.73 -9.89 3.80
C PHE A 77 3.90 -10.51 2.41
N GLY A 78 5.13 -10.66 1.93
CA GLY A 78 5.41 -11.36 0.68
C GLY A 78 4.95 -12.83 0.69
N LEU A 79 5.22 -13.54 1.78
CA LEU A 79 4.75 -14.91 2.00
C LEU A 79 3.22 -14.99 1.99
N MET A 80 2.53 -14.06 2.61
CA MET A 80 1.08 -13.95 2.62
C MET A 80 0.52 -13.72 1.21
N LEU A 81 1.13 -12.83 0.43
CA LEU A 81 0.73 -12.63 -0.97
C LEU A 81 0.88 -13.92 -1.79
N ALA A 82 1.98 -14.66 -1.61
CA ALA A 82 2.20 -15.92 -2.30
C ALA A 82 1.11 -16.95 -1.97
N ASN A 83 0.78 -17.11 -0.69
CA ASN A 83 -0.19 -18.11 -0.23
C ASN A 83 -1.63 -17.79 -0.63
N ASN A 84 -1.98 -16.52 -0.77
CA ASN A 84 -3.37 -16.12 -1.01
C ASN A 84 -3.65 -15.74 -2.46
N LEU A 85 -2.70 -15.12 -3.16
CA LEU A 85 -2.93 -14.64 -4.52
C LEU A 85 -2.43 -15.62 -5.59
N LEU A 86 -1.43 -16.47 -5.28
CA LEU A 86 -0.81 -17.42 -6.23
C LEU A 86 -0.56 -16.79 -7.61
N PRO A 87 0.06 -15.60 -7.71
CA PRO A 87 0.18 -14.89 -8.97
C PRO A 87 1.06 -15.68 -9.94
N LYS A 88 0.66 -15.79 -11.22
CA LYS A 88 1.47 -16.44 -12.27
C LYS A 88 2.81 -15.73 -12.45
N SER A 89 2.79 -14.41 -12.30
CA SER A 89 3.99 -13.59 -12.30
C SER A 89 3.78 -12.28 -11.51
N VAL A 90 4.85 -11.75 -10.93
CA VAL A 90 4.83 -10.54 -10.12
C VAL A 90 6.08 -9.69 -10.35
N ALA A 91 5.91 -8.38 -10.36
CA ALA A 91 7.00 -7.43 -10.39
C ALA A 91 7.00 -6.51 -9.16
N PHE A 92 8.20 -6.19 -8.69
CA PHE A 92 8.42 -5.29 -7.57
C PHE A 92 9.05 -3.99 -8.03
N TYR A 93 8.45 -2.89 -7.57
CA TYR A 93 8.95 -1.54 -7.77
C TYR A 93 9.09 -0.84 -6.42
N ALA A 94 10.04 0.08 -6.32
CA ALA A 94 10.24 0.87 -5.12
C ALA A 94 10.65 2.30 -5.48
N SER A 95 10.38 3.25 -4.58
CA SER A 95 11.04 4.54 -4.64
C SER A 95 12.55 4.39 -4.39
N GLU A 96 13.29 5.46 -4.56
CA GLU A 96 14.74 5.49 -4.42
C GLU A 96 15.25 5.45 -2.97
N THR A 97 14.36 5.51 -1.96
CA THR A 97 14.78 5.48 -0.56
C THR A 97 15.17 4.08 -0.10
N PHE A 98 16.13 4.02 0.83
CA PHE A 98 16.66 2.73 1.27
C PHE A 98 15.59 1.82 1.88
N ARG A 99 14.68 2.39 2.72
CA ARG A 99 13.59 1.64 3.36
C ARG A 99 12.58 1.04 2.39
N THR A 100 12.27 1.73 1.28
CA THR A 100 11.34 1.20 0.27
C THR A 100 11.96 0.07 -0.52
N LEU A 101 13.23 0.20 -0.89
CA LEU A 101 14.01 -0.85 -1.53
C LEU A 101 14.09 -2.10 -0.65
N GLN A 102 14.45 -1.93 0.62
CA GLN A 102 14.52 -3.04 1.58
C GLN A 102 13.16 -3.72 1.77
N THR A 103 12.08 -2.93 1.83
CA THR A 103 10.71 -3.48 1.94
C THR A 103 10.38 -4.34 0.72
N ALA A 104 10.61 -3.83 -0.49
CA ALA A 104 10.34 -4.56 -1.71
C ALA A 104 11.19 -5.84 -1.84
N CYS A 105 12.49 -5.76 -1.48
CA CYS A 105 13.38 -6.93 -1.45
C CYS A 105 12.90 -7.99 -0.44
N ALA A 106 12.53 -7.58 0.77
CA ALA A 106 12.04 -8.49 1.79
C ALA A 106 10.73 -9.19 1.37
N MET A 107 9.80 -8.43 0.74
CA MET A 107 8.56 -8.99 0.18
C MET A 107 8.86 -10.00 -0.93
N ALA A 108 9.75 -9.68 -1.86
CA ALA A 108 10.14 -10.58 -2.94
C ALA A 108 10.76 -11.87 -2.40
N MET A 109 11.62 -11.78 -1.38
CA MET A 109 12.19 -12.94 -0.69
C MET A 109 11.11 -13.80 0.00
N GLY A 110 10.12 -13.16 0.64
CA GLY A 110 9.01 -13.87 1.28
C GLY A 110 8.15 -14.62 0.26
N LEU A 111 7.87 -14.01 -0.87
CA LEU A 111 7.10 -14.60 -1.95
C LEU A 111 7.83 -15.80 -2.59
N ASP A 112 9.16 -15.69 -2.79
CA ASP A 112 10.00 -16.75 -3.37
C ASP A 112 10.02 -18.05 -2.54
N LEU A 113 9.71 -17.99 -1.24
CA LEU A 113 9.68 -19.19 -0.36
C LEU A 113 8.61 -20.22 -0.73
N VAL A 114 7.52 -19.81 -1.37
CA VAL A 114 6.37 -20.69 -1.69
C VAL A 114 6.12 -20.80 -3.19
N ALA A 115 6.72 -19.94 -3.99
CA ALA A 115 6.45 -19.83 -5.40
C ALA A 115 7.13 -20.95 -6.20
N THR A 116 6.52 -22.14 -6.22
CA THR A 116 6.93 -23.23 -7.11
C THR A 116 6.28 -23.05 -8.49
N GLY A 117 7.10 -22.85 -9.51
CA GLY A 117 6.63 -22.72 -10.90
C GLY A 117 6.09 -21.35 -11.30
N GLN A 118 6.23 -20.34 -10.46
CA GLN A 118 5.85 -18.95 -10.73
C GLN A 118 7.04 -18.13 -11.25
N VAL A 119 6.75 -17.13 -12.09
CA VAL A 119 7.77 -16.18 -12.55
C VAL A 119 7.78 -14.97 -11.63
N ILE A 120 8.78 -14.89 -10.78
CA ILE A 120 9.00 -13.75 -9.90
C ILE A 120 10.12 -12.88 -10.47
N GLU A 121 9.83 -11.61 -10.72
CA GLU A 121 10.88 -10.65 -10.99
C GLU A 121 11.63 -10.37 -9.68
N ARG A 122 12.74 -11.07 -9.45
CA ARG A 122 13.57 -10.90 -8.24
C ARG A 122 14.28 -9.55 -8.19
N LYS A 123 14.38 -8.86 -9.32
CA LYS A 123 14.99 -7.54 -9.39
C LYS A 123 13.95 -6.47 -9.02
N VAL A 124 14.12 -5.85 -7.88
CA VAL A 124 13.38 -4.63 -7.54
C VAL A 124 13.79 -3.50 -8.49
N ARG A 125 12.82 -2.88 -9.14
CA ARG A 125 13.03 -1.77 -10.09
C ARG A 125 12.78 -0.44 -9.39
N LEU A 126 13.63 0.53 -9.67
CA LEU A 126 13.41 1.89 -9.21
C LEU A 126 12.30 2.57 -10.02
N ALA A 127 11.42 3.25 -9.32
CA ALA A 127 10.37 4.08 -9.87
C ALA A 127 10.31 5.42 -9.12
N PRO A 128 11.07 6.46 -9.55
CA PRO A 128 11.19 7.72 -8.81
C PRO A 128 9.87 8.42 -8.52
N PHE A 129 8.84 8.20 -9.37
CA PHE A 129 7.50 8.74 -9.12
C PHE A 129 6.82 8.17 -7.86
N LEU A 130 7.36 7.09 -7.26
CA LEU A 130 6.93 6.56 -5.97
C LEU A 130 7.59 7.29 -4.80
N GLY A 131 8.54 8.17 -5.03
CA GLY A 131 9.32 8.90 -4.04
C GLY A 131 9.46 10.38 -4.36
N SER A 132 10.69 10.84 -4.62
CA SER A 132 11.01 12.27 -4.83
C SER A 132 10.24 12.89 -5.99
N ASP A 133 10.04 12.15 -7.06
CA ASP A 133 9.35 12.61 -8.28
C ASP A 133 7.85 12.34 -8.27
N SER A 134 7.28 12.11 -7.09
CA SER A 134 5.84 11.87 -6.96
C SER A 134 5.02 12.92 -7.71
N PRO A 135 4.02 12.51 -8.49
CA PRO A 135 3.11 13.42 -9.17
C PRO A 135 2.44 14.44 -8.25
N PHE A 136 2.26 14.11 -6.97
CA PHE A 136 1.64 15.00 -5.98
C PHE A 136 2.60 16.09 -5.50
N PHE A 137 3.91 15.88 -5.55
CA PHE A 137 4.90 16.76 -4.93
C PHE A 137 5.25 17.96 -5.81
N GLY A 138 5.22 19.14 -5.21
CA GLY A 138 5.76 20.39 -5.70
C GLY A 138 7.11 20.71 -5.01
N SER A 139 7.21 21.90 -4.38
CA SER A 139 8.41 22.32 -3.64
C SER A 139 8.66 21.47 -2.40
N ALA A 140 9.86 20.91 -2.29
CA ALA A 140 10.28 20.16 -1.11
C ALA A 140 10.36 21.06 0.13
N GLU A 141 10.92 22.26 -0.02
CA GLU A 141 11.04 23.26 1.02
C GLU A 141 9.67 23.59 1.65
N LYS A 142 8.68 23.91 0.82
CA LYS A 142 7.32 24.21 1.29
C LYS A 142 6.61 23.02 1.94
N ARG A 143 6.91 21.79 1.53
CA ARG A 143 6.38 20.60 2.21
C ARG A 143 7.02 20.39 3.58
N MET A 144 8.29 20.76 3.72
CA MET A 144 8.98 20.73 5.02
C MET A 144 8.42 21.80 5.97
N GLU A 145 8.19 23.01 5.48
CA GLU A 145 7.52 24.07 6.26
C GLU A 145 6.16 23.59 6.76
N LEU A 146 5.35 23.00 5.87
CA LEU A 146 4.04 22.43 6.21
C LEU A 146 4.15 21.34 7.28
N ALA A 147 5.14 20.47 7.20
CA ALA A 147 5.34 19.39 8.18
C ALA A 147 5.79 19.94 9.54
N ALA A 148 6.52 21.05 9.57
CA ALA A 148 6.99 21.70 10.79
C ALA A 148 5.89 22.49 11.53
N GLU A 149 4.84 22.95 10.81
CA GLU A 149 3.71 23.69 11.41
C GLU A 149 2.83 22.83 12.33
N GLY A 150 2.97 21.51 12.35
CA GLY A 150 2.03 20.59 12.97
C GLY A 150 0.75 20.41 12.15
N ASN A 151 -0.23 19.71 12.67
CA ASN A 151 -1.51 19.44 11.99
C ASN A 151 -1.38 18.90 10.56
N TYR A 152 -0.33 18.12 10.31
CA TYR A 152 0.02 17.64 8.98
C TYR A 152 -1.14 16.88 8.30
N HIS A 153 -1.87 16.04 9.05
CA HIS A 153 -3.02 15.30 8.54
C HIS A 153 -4.19 16.21 8.14
N GLU A 154 -4.48 17.27 8.94
CA GLU A 154 -5.52 18.24 8.60
C GLU A 154 -5.20 18.97 7.31
N ARG A 155 -3.94 19.42 7.15
CA ARG A 155 -3.46 20.09 5.93
C ARG A 155 -3.55 19.20 4.70
N LEU A 156 -3.27 17.91 4.86
CA LEU A 156 -3.41 16.96 3.75
C LEU A 156 -4.87 16.65 3.44
N ASN A 157 -5.74 16.55 4.43
CA ASN A 157 -7.18 16.43 4.23
C ASN A 157 -7.74 17.64 3.46
N ASP A 158 -7.30 18.85 3.82
CA ASP A 158 -7.65 20.05 3.06
C ASP A 158 -7.14 20.00 1.62
N TYR A 159 -5.91 19.52 1.40
CA TYR A 159 -5.38 19.30 0.06
C TYR A 159 -6.22 18.32 -0.75
N PHE A 160 -6.59 17.19 -0.17
CA PHE A 160 -7.41 16.18 -0.87
C PHE A 160 -8.81 16.71 -1.17
N ARG A 161 -9.41 17.49 -0.27
CA ARG A 161 -10.73 18.07 -0.42
C ARG A 161 -10.77 19.27 -1.38
N THR A 162 -9.83 20.20 -1.25
CA THR A 162 -9.83 21.46 -2.02
C THR A 162 -9.03 21.35 -3.32
N GLY A 163 -8.17 20.35 -3.46
CA GLY A 163 -7.29 20.14 -4.58
C GLY A 163 -6.05 21.04 -4.60
N LYS A 164 -5.84 21.88 -3.58
CA LYS A 164 -4.76 22.86 -3.53
C LYS A 164 -4.09 22.90 -2.16
N GLN A 165 -2.77 22.86 -2.12
CA GLN A 165 -1.96 23.06 -0.92
C GLN A 165 -0.56 23.54 -1.31
N CYS A 166 0.02 24.41 -0.48
CA CYS A 166 1.38 24.88 -0.66
C CYS A 166 2.36 23.70 -0.65
N GLY A 167 3.32 23.69 -1.56
CA GLY A 167 4.26 22.59 -1.71
C GLY A 167 3.75 21.37 -2.49
N PHE A 168 2.47 21.37 -2.91
CA PHE A 168 1.87 20.30 -3.69
C PHE A 168 1.39 20.78 -5.07
N LYS A 169 1.33 19.86 -6.02
CA LYS A 169 0.74 20.10 -7.33
C LYS A 169 -0.80 19.97 -7.26
N PRO A 170 -1.57 20.56 -8.21
CA PRO A 170 -3.03 20.43 -8.21
C PRO A 170 -3.47 18.97 -8.16
N PHE A 171 -4.29 18.61 -7.14
CA PHE A 171 -4.57 17.23 -6.75
C PHE A 171 -5.14 16.37 -7.89
N ALA A 172 -6.20 16.85 -8.56
CA ALA A 172 -6.85 16.09 -9.63
C ALA A 172 -5.91 15.78 -10.80
N ARG A 173 -5.02 16.73 -11.16
CA ARG A 173 -4.01 16.52 -12.21
C ARG A 173 -2.94 15.53 -11.76
N ALA A 174 -2.51 15.64 -10.50
CA ALA A 174 -1.51 14.78 -9.90
C ALA A 174 -2.03 13.34 -9.80
N ALA A 175 -3.28 13.15 -9.36
CA ALA A 175 -3.93 11.85 -9.26
C ALA A 175 -4.00 11.14 -10.62
N LYS A 176 -4.48 11.83 -11.68
CA LYS A 176 -4.48 11.27 -13.04
C LYS A 176 -3.09 10.91 -13.55
N ARG A 177 -2.06 11.66 -13.15
CA ARG A 177 -0.68 11.34 -13.53
C ARG A 177 -0.18 10.12 -12.77
N MET A 178 -0.45 10.04 -11.46
CA MET A 178 -0.10 8.86 -10.63
C MET A 178 -0.74 7.60 -11.20
N GLU A 179 -2.02 7.63 -11.52
CA GLU A 179 -2.73 6.50 -12.12
C GLU A 179 -2.06 6.02 -13.41
N ARG A 180 -1.73 6.93 -14.34
CA ARG A 180 -1.00 6.59 -15.57
C ARG A 180 0.37 5.99 -15.30
N CYS A 181 1.10 6.50 -14.30
CA CYS A 181 2.39 5.96 -13.91
C CYS A 181 2.26 4.54 -13.35
N LEU A 182 1.24 4.27 -12.52
CA LEU A 182 0.96 2.95 -11.96
C LEU A 182 0.52 1.96 -13.08
N ASP A 183 -0.30 2.40 -14.02
CA ASP A 183 -0.67 1.59 -15.18
C ASP A 183 0.53 1.19 -16.03
N GLY A 184 1.47 2.11 -16.22
CA GLY A 184 2.73 1.88 -16.94
C GLY A 184 3.61 0.79 -16.32
N LEU A 185 3.46 0.49 -15.02
CA LEU A 185 4.20 -0.60 -14.40
C LEU A 185 3.82 -1.99 -14.93
N HIS A 186 2.63 -2.12 -15.54
CA HIS A 186 2.12 -3.35 -16.15
C HIS A 186 2.52 -3.55 -17.62
N GLU A 187 3.23 -2.60 -18.26
CA GLU A 187 3.57 -2.66 -19.70
C GLU A 187 4.31 -3.94 -20.12
N LYS A 188 4.98 -4.62 -19.19
CA LYS A 188 5.65 -5.90 -19.43
C LYS A 188 4.75 -7.13 -19.22
N GLY A 189 3.44 -6.94 -19.06
CA GLY A 189 2.49 -8.04 -18.89
C GLY A 189 2.47 -8.65 -17.48
N TRP A 190 2.95 -7.92 -16.45
CA TRP A 190 2.86 -8.37 -15.07
C TRP A 190 1.42 -8.25 -14.56
N PRO A 191 0.72 -9.33 -14.20
CA PRO A 191 -0.64 -9.26 -13.66
C PRO A 191 -0.65 -8.68 -12.24
N LEU A 192 0.35 -8.99 -11.41
CA LEU A 192 0.53 -8.41 -10.09
C LEU A 192 1.77 -7.50 -10.07
N VAL A 193 1.57 -6.28 -9.63
CA VAL A 193 2.63 -5.29 -9.37
C VAL A 193 2.57 -4.87 -7.91
N VAL A 194 3.70 -4.96 -7.21
CA VAL A 194 3.89 -4.44 -5.87
C VAL A 194 4.79 -3.20 -5.96
N ALA A 195 4.23 -2.03 -5.68
CA ALA A 195 4.89 -0.73 -5.77
C ALA A 195 5.07 -0.15 -4.36
N VAL A 196 6.30 -0.19 -3.83
CA VAL A 196 6.59 0.26 -2.46
C VAL A 196 6.92 1.75 -2.44
N THR A 197 6.17 2.48 -1.62
CA THR A 197 6.19 3.94 -1.53
C THR A 197 6.09 4.43 -0.08
N HIS A 198 5.60 5.65 0.10
CA HIS A 198 5.40 6.35 1.37
C HIS A 198 3.91 6.55 1.64
N ASP A 199 3.57 6.75 2.91
CA ASP A 199 2.21 6.94 3.40
C ASP A 199 1.40 7.99 2.63
N ILE A 200 1.99 9.15 2.35
CA ILE A 200 1.32 10.24 1.64
C ILE A 200 0.87 9.84 0.21
N ASN A 201 1.66 9.03 -0.50
CA ASN A 201 1.27 8.56 -1.83
C ASN A 201 0.12 7.55 -1.75
N VAL A 202 0.14 6.67 -0.74
CA VAL A 202 -0.96 5.74 -0.47
C VAL A 202 -2.23 6.51 -0.11
N ALA A 203 -2.15 7.46 0.84
CA ALA A 203 -3.27 8.31 1.25
C ALA A 203 -3.85 9.11 0.06
N ALA A 204 -2.98 9.71 -0.75
CA ALA A 204 -3.41 10.49 -1.91
C ALA A 204 -4.14 9.63 -2.96
N VAL A 205 -3.71 8.40 -3.21
CA VAL A 205 -4.39 7.48 -4.13
C VAL A 205 -5.73 7.05 -3.54
N LEU A 206 -5.80 6.69 -2.25
CA LEU A 206 -7.07 6.35 -1.59
C LEU A 206 -8.07 7.50 -1.64
N ALA A 207 -7.62 8.74 -1.38
CA ALA A 207 -8.45 9.94 -1.51
C ALA A 207 -8.93 10.18 -2.94
N ALA A 208 -8.04 10.02 -3.93
CA ALA A 208 -8.37 10.22 -5.34
C ALA A 208 -9.47 9.26 -5.85
N HIS A 209 -9.52 8.06 -5.29
CA HIS A 209 -10.55 7.06 -5.59
C HIS A 209 -11.78 7.14 -4.65
N GLY A 210 -11.84 8.12 -3.75
CA GLY A 210 -12.96 8.28 -2.82
C GLY A 210 -13.08 7.14 -1.79
N VAL A 211 -12.03 6.35 -1.59
CA VAL A 211 -11.99 5.24 -0.61
C VAL A 211 -11.94 5.78 0.81
N VAL A 212 -11.21 6.87 1.02
CA VAL A 212 -11.12 7.59 2.30
C VAL A 212 -11.39 9.06 2.03
N GLU A 213 -12.42 9.64 2.67
CA GLU A 213 -12.76 11.06 2.52
C GLU A 213 -11.94 11.99 3.41
N SER A 214 -11.60 11.49 4.61
CA SER A 214 -10.81 12.22 5.59
C SER A 214 -9.97 11.25 6.40
N PHE A 215 -8.70 11.55 6.55
CA PHE A 215 -7.77 10.76 7.33
C PHE A 215 -7.69 11.28 8.76
N THR A 216 -7.62 10.36 9.69
CA THR A 216 -7.27 10.56 11.11
C THR A 216 -6.01 9.77 11.40
N ASP A 217 -5.47 9.88 12.61
CA ASP A 217 -4.33 9.06 13.03
C ASP A 217 -4.64 7.54 12.92
N GLU A 218 -5.91 7.15 13.09
CA GLU A 218 -6.34 5.75 13.00
C GLU A 218 -6.54 5.27 11.55
N THR A 219 -6.83 6.18 10.63
CA THR A 219 -7.11 5.86 9.21
C THR A 219 -5.98 6.25 8.28
N TRP A 220 -4.95 6.95 8.79
CA TRP A 220 -3.73 7.22 8.02
C TRP A 220 -3.02 5.90 7.69
N PRO A 221 -2.55 5.72 6.45
CA PRO A 221 -1.90 4.48 6.07
C PRO A 221 -0.71 4.14 6.98
N ASP A 222 -0.79 3.01 7.70
CA ASP A 222 0.30 2.51 8.53
C ASP A 222 1.29 1.66 7.71
N TYR A 223 2.35 1.22 8.34
CA TYR A 223 3.38 0.39 7.70
C TYR A 223 2.78 -0.86 7.05
N LEU A 224 3.17 -1.13 5.80
CA LEU A 224 2.67 -2.23 4.97
C LEU A 224 1.19 -2.15 4.59
N GLU A 225 0.48 -1.08 4.94
CA GLU A 225 -0.86 -0.85 4.40
C GLU A 225 -0.78 -0.31 2.96
N ALA A 226 -1.81 -0.57 2.17
CA ALA A 226 -1.77 -0.34 0.73
C ALA A 226 -3.07 0.21 0.15
N ALA A 227 -2.95 0.97 -0.93
CA ALA A 227 -4.02 1.12 -1.90
C ALA A 227 -3.91 -0.01 -2.93
N ALA A 228 -4.90 -0.88 -2.97
CA ALA A 228 -5.00 -1.95 -3.96
C ALA A 228 -5.88 -1.50 -5.12
N ILE A 229 -5.27 -1.31 -6.29
CA ILE A 229 -5.97 -0.96 -7.52
C ILE A 229 -6.19 -2.24 -8.32
N ILE A 230 -7.45 -2.61 -8.47
CA ILE A 230 -7.90 -3.84 -9.12
C ILE A 230 -8.52 -3.45 -10.45
N LYS A 231 -8.02 -4.02 -11.54
CA LYS A 231 -8.54 -3.80 -12.90
C LYS A 231 -8.91 -5.16 -13.51
N LYS A 232 -10.20 -5.39 -13.66
CA LYS A 232 -10.73 -6.62 -14.26
C LYS A 232 -10.47 -6.66 -15.77
N ALA A 233 -10.56 -7.84 -16.37
CA ALA A 233 -10.36 -8.03 -17.80
C ALA A 233 -11.40 -7.29 -18.66
N ASP A 234 -12.59 -7.06 -18.15
CA ASP A 234 -13.68 -6.31 -18.82
C ASP A 234 -13.51 -4.78 -18.76
N GLY A 235 -12.46 -4.29 -18.07
CA GLY A 235 -12.14 -2.89 -17.91
C GLY A 235 -12.71 -2.22 -16.65
N GLU A 236 -13.51 -2.93 -15.83
CA GLU A 236 -13.91 -2.44 -14.52
C GLU A 236 -12.68 -2.18 -13.64
N SER A 237 -12.65 -1.03 -12.98
CA SER A 237 -11.55 -0.65 -12.10
C SER A 237 -12.07 -0.25 -10.73
N ARG A 238 -11.42 -0.75 -9.69
CA ARG A 238 -11.73 -0.46 -8.29
C ARG A 238 -10.47 -0.23 -7.48
N CYS A 239 -10.54 0.67 -6.50
CA CYS A 239 -9.51 0.84 -5.48
C CYS A 239 -10.04 0.40 -4.12
N ILE A 240 -9.22 -0.33 -3.38
CA ILE A 240 -9.54 -0.83 -2.04
C ILE A 240 -8.43 -0.40 -1.08
N TYR A 241 -8.79 0.00 0.13
CA TYR A 241 -7.82 0.19 1.21
C TYR A 241 -7.48 -1.17 1.83
N PHE A 242 -6.32 -1.71 1.50
CA PHE A 242 -5.80 -2.93 2.08
C PHE A 242 -5.08 -2.60 3.39
N ARG A 243 -5.70 -2.97 4.51
CA ARG A 243 -5.17 -2.79 5.85
C ARG A 243 -4.58 -4.10 6.36
N TRP A 244 -3.29 -4.03 6.64
CA TRP A 244 -2.57 -5.12 7.26
C TRP A 244 -2.86 -5.09 8.76
N ASN A 245 -3.65 -6.03 9.26
CA ASN A 245 -3.88 -6.14 10.69
C ASN A 245 -2.64 -6.78 11.35
N GLN A 246 -1.84 -5.97 12.03
CA GLN A 246 -0.68 -6.44 12.83
C GLN A 246 -1.12 -7.34 14.01
N ASP A 247 -2.42 -7.35 14.34
CA ASP A 247 -3.05 -8.23 15.33
C ASP A 247 -3.30 -9.66 14.82
N MET A 248 -2.92 -9.99 13.59
CA MET A 248 -2.90 -11.38 13.12
C MET A 248 -1.82 -12.17 13.86
N GLY A 249 -2.02 -12.21 15.16
CA GLY A 249 -1.43 -13.08 16.16
C GLY A 249 0.10 -13.12 16.13
N ALA A 250 0.70 -13.02 17.28
CA ALA A 250 2.02 -13.56 17.53
C ALA A 250 2.06 -15.02 17.02
N ILE A 251 2.27 -15.20 15.71
CA ILE A 251 2.72 -16.48 15.19
C ILE A 251 4.15 -16.57 15.72
N SER A 252 4.30 -17.27 16.82
CA SER A 252 5.59 -17.75 17.29
C SER A 252 6.21 -18.55 16.14
N LEU A 253 7.22 -17.95 15.51
CA LEU A 253 8.12 -18.63 14.59
C LEU A 253 9.01 -19.57 15.35
#